data_e36bf932575c4c97228aa40df18d7deb
#
_entry.id   e36bf932575c4c97228aa40df18d7deb
#
_cell.length_a   1.000
_cell.length_b   1.000
_cell.length_c   1.000
_cell.angle_alpha   90.00
_cell.angle_beta   90.00
_cell.angle_gamma   90.00
#
_symmetry.space_group_name_H-M   'P 1'
#
loop_
_entity.id
_entity.type
_entity.pdbx_description
1 polymer ?
#
loop_
_entity_poly.entity_id
_entity_poly.type
_entity_poly.pdbx_seq_one_letter_code
_entity_poly.pdbx_strand_id
1 'polypeptide(L)'
;LFGMFLICIPIAANIIKERNEGCLAKLKTMPISYFTIMSGKLTVFIIICLLQAALIFLIGIYILPLLDLPQLQIHQNWLALFTITFASAIAATGFGVLIGTLASTIVQASTFGSVASVILAAIGGIWVPVNLMSGILRKLSEISPMNWGIHGFYDVFLRNATTLEILPNVLKLFAFYGVCIIVSILFRKYQVNR
;
A
#
# COMPACT_ATOMS: atom_id res chain seq x y z
N LEU A 1 5.27 -6.73 3.11
CA LEU A 1 4.49 -5.50 3.31
C LEU A 1 5.25 -4.26 2.83
N PHE A 2 6.48 -4.02 3.30
CA PHE A 2 7.29 -2.86 2.87
C PHE A 2 7.42 -2.76 1.34
N GLY A 3 7.74 -3.88 0.67
CA GLY A 3 7.81 -3.91 -0.80
C GLY A 3 6.50 -3.51 -1.49
N MET A 4 5.35 -3.85 -0.90
CA MET A 4 4.04 -3.43 -1.43
C MET A 4 3.87 -1.90 -1.37
N PHE A 5 4.35 -1.24 -0.32
CA PHE A 5 4.27 0.21 -0.22
C PHE A 5 5.24 0.94 -1.17
N LEU A 6 6.37 0.31 -1.56
CA LEU A 6 7.27 0.87 -2.58
C LEU A 6 6.63 0.97 -3.97
N ILE A 7 5.51 0.29 -4.23
CA ILE A 7 4.75 0.45 -5.47
C ILE A 7 4.19 1.88 -5.65
N CYS A 8 4.19 2.69 -4.58
CA CYS A 8 3.82 4.10 -4.66
C CYS A 8 4.69 4.86 -5.68
N ILE A 9 5.96 4.45 -5.87
CA ILE A 9 6.91 5.10 -6.80
C ILE A 9 6.45 4.96 -8.25
N PRO A 10 6.26 3.74 -8.81
CA PRO A 10 5.78 3.58 -10.19
C PRO A 10 4.36 4.11 -10.40
N ILE A 11 3.48 4.04 -9.40
CA ILE A 11 2.14 4.66 -9.49
C ILE A 11 2.26 6.17 -9.65
N ALA A 12 3.03 6.82 -8.79
CA ALA A 12 3.22 8.26 -8.82
C ALA A 12 3.91 8.70 -10.12
N ALA A 13 4.94 7.98 -10.57
CA ALA A 13 5.61 8.24 -11.84
C ALA A 13 4.65 8.17 -13.03
N ASN A 14 3.77 7.16 -13.06
CA ASN A 14 2.76 7.00 -14.11
C ASN A 14 1.78 8.18 -14.13
N ILE A 15 1.26 8.59 -12.96
CA ILE A 15 0.34 9.73 -12.85
C ILE A 15 0.99 11.03 -13.35
N ILE A 16 2.26 11.27 -12.99
CA ILE A 16 2.99 12.47 -13.40
C ILE A 16 3.30 12.45 -14.89
N LYS A 17 3.73 11.31 -15.42
CA LYS A 17 4.00 11.14 -16.86
C LYS A 17 2.78 11.50 -17.70
N GLU A 18 1.61 10.97 -17.35
CA GLU A 18 0.37 11.27 -18.07
C GLU A 18 -0.07 12.71 -17.95
N ARG A 19 0.19 13.34 -16.79
CA ARG A 19 -0.04 14.77 -16.63
C ARG A 19 0.82 15.60 -17.55
N ASN A 20 2.11 15.25 -17.69
CA ASN A 20 3.08 15.99 -18.49
C ASN A 20 2.93 15.76 -20.00
N GLU A 21 2.54 14.56 -20.42
CA GLU A 21 2.33 14.21 -21.84
C GLU A 21 0.99 14.72 -22.40
N GLY A 22 0.20 15.42 -21.60
CA GLY A 22 -1.10 15.96 -22.03
C GLY A 22 -2.14 14.85 -22.31
N CYS A 23 -1.89 13.61 -21.92
CA CYS A 23 -2.82 12.50 -22.08
C CYS A 23 -4.17 12.82 -21.39
N LEU A 24 -4.15 13.55 -20.27
CA LEU A 24 -5.36 14.02 -19.60
C LEU A 24 -6.18 14.98 -20.47
N ALA A 25 -5.57 15.77 -21.33
CA ALA A 25 -6.29 16.65 -22.26
C ALA A 25 -6.97 15.84 -23.35
N LYS A 26 -6.31 14.83 -23.90
CA LYS A 26 -6.87 13.90 -24.89
C LYS A 26 -8.00 13.03 -24.29
N LEU A 27 -7.85 12.60 -23.03
CA LEU A 27 -8.87 11.83 -22.33
C LEU A 27 -10.14 12.65 -22.01
N LYS A 28 -10.03 13.97 -21.86
CA LYS A 28 -11.20 14.88 -21.71
C LYS A 28 -12.06 14.99 -22.97
N THR A 29 -11.53 14.66 -24.13
CA THR A 29 -12.29 14.63 -25.39
C THR A 29 -13.05 13.33 -25.61
N MET A 30 -12.77 12.30 -24.80
CA MET A 30 -13.51 11.03 -24.82
C MET A 30 -14.69 11.06 -23.88
N PRO A 31 -15.82 10.41 -24.18
CA PRO A 31 -16.99 10.34 -23.32
C PRO A 31 -16.81 9.33 -22.18
N ILE A 32 -15.62 9.33 -21.55
CA ILE A 32 -15.25 8.40 -20.47
C ILE A 32 -14.98 9.21 -19.20
N SER A 33 -15.56 8.78 -18.08
CA SER A 33 -15.32 9.42 -16.79
C SER A 33 -13.87 9.29 -16.36
N TYR A 34 -13.28 10.35 -15.85
CA TYR A 34 -11.95 10.32 -15.22
C TYR A 34 -11.83 9.25 -14.12
N PHE A 35 -12.91 9.05 -13.39
CA PHE A 35 -12.97 8.01 -12.36
C PHE A 35 -12.77 6.61 -12.93
N THR A 36 -13.36 6.31 -14.09
CA THR A 36 -13.21 5.01 -14.76
C THR A 36 -11.76 4.74 -15.18
N ILE A 37 -11.08 5.77 -15.68
CA ILE A 37 -9.67 5.65 -16.09
C ILE A 37 -8.78 5.42 -14.86
N MET A 38 -9.01 6.18 -13.78
CA MET A 38 -8.25 6.07 -12.55
C MET A 38 -8.47 4.72 -11.87
N SER A 39 -9.72 4.23 -11.81
CA SER A 39 -10.02 2.92 -11.23
C SER A 39 -9.38 1.78 -12.00
N GLY A 40 -9.39 1.83 -13.35
CA GLY A 40 -8.72 0.83 -14.17
C GLY A 40 -7.21 0.74 -13.88
N LYS A 41 -6.53 1.88 -13.72
CA LYS A 41 -5.11 1.89 -13.35
C LYS A 41 -4.85 1.34 -11.96
N LEU A 42 -5.63 1.78 -10.99
CA LEU A 42 -5.51 1.27 -9.62
C LEU A 42 -5.69 -0.25 -9.58
N THR A 43 -6.62 -0.79 -10.36
CA THR A 43 -6.81 -2.23 -10.47
C THR A 43 -5.55 -2.94 -10.96
N VAL A 44 -4.87 -2.42 -11.98
CA VAL A 44 -3.61 -3.01 -12.48
C VAL A 44 -2.54 -3.00 -11.38
N PHE A 45 -2.37 -1.90 -10.66
CA PHE A 45 -1.37 -1.83 -9.59
C PHE A 45 -1.72 -2.72 -8.39
N ILE A 46 -3.01 -2.88 -8.06
CA ILE A 46 -3.47 -3.85 -7.04
C ILE A 46 -3.10 -5.27 -7.47
N ILE A 47 -3.32 -5.63 -8.74
CA ILE A 47 -2.95 -6.94 -9.27
C ILE A 47 -1.43 -7.16 -9.16
N ILE A 48 -0.62 -6.15 -9.49
CA ILE A 48 0.85 -6.24 -9.34
C ILE A 48 1.24 -6.45 -7.88
N CYS A 49 0.62 -5.72 -6.93
CA CYS A 49 0.83 -5.94 -5.49
C CYS A 49 0.49 -7.37 -5.06
N LEU A 50 -0.63 -7.91 -5.53
CA LEU A 50 -1.06 -9.27 -5.20
C LEU A 50 -0.12 -10.31 -5.79
N LEU A 51 0.34 -10.13 -7.04
CA LEU A 51 1.34 -11.00 -7.66
C LEU A 51 2.66 -10.97 -6.89
N GLN A 52 3.14 -9.78 -6.50
CA GLN A 52 4.33 -9.63 -5.68
C GLN A 52 4.19 -10.35 -4.33
N ALA A 53 3.04 -10.22 -3.66
CA ALA A 53 2.78 -10.92 -2.41
C ALA A 53 2.74 -12.44 -2.62
N ALA A 54 2.07 -12.92 -3.67
CA ALA A 54 2.02 -14.33 -4.02
C ALA A 54 3.42 -14.90 -4.27
N LEU A 55 4.29 -14.20 -5.00
CA LEU A 55 5.67 -14.61 -5.21
C LEU A 55 6.45 -14.70 -3.89
N ILE A 56 6.28 -13.74 -2.98
CA ILE A 56 6.95 -13.77 -1.66
C ILE A 56 6.45 -14.97 -0.84
N PHE A 57 5.14 -15.27 -0.87
CA PHE A 57 4.61 -16.44 -0.18
C PHE A 57 5.10 -17.75 -0.79
N LEU A 58 5.16 -17.85 -2.13
CA LEU A 58 5.72 -19.03 -2.81
C LEU A 58 7.20 -19.25 -2.43
N ILE A 59 7.98 -18.19 -2.37
CA ILE A 59 9.39 -18.26 -1.89
C ILE A 59 9.43 -18.76 -0.44
N GLY A 60 8.57 -18.21 0.43
CA GLY A 60 8.48 -18.61 1.84
C GLY A 60 8.09 -20.06 2.06
N ILE A 61 7.26 -20.63 1.19
CA ILE A 61 6.76 -22.00 1.30
C ILE A 61 7.74 -23.01 0.70
N TYR A 62 8.31 -22.72 -0.48
CA TYR A 62 9.08 -23.68 -1.26
C TYR A 62 10.58 -23.49 -1.21
N ILE A 63 11.06 -22.24 -1.16
CA ILE A 63 12.51 -21.96 -1.24
C ILE A 63 13.16 -21.94 0.14
N LEU A 64 12.50 -21.40 1.18
CA LEU A 64 13.09 -21.39 2.52
C LEU A 64 13.42 -22.79 3.03
N PRO A 65 12.56 -23.81 2.88
CA PRO A 65 12.91 -25.17 3.31
C PRO A 65 14.11 -25.79 2.57
N LEU A 66 14.34 -25.42 1.30
CA LEU A 66 15.50 -25.87 0.52
C LEU A 66 16.82 -25.31 1.05
N LEU A 67 16.75 -24.22 1.82
CA LEU A 67 17.90 -23.56 2.46
C LEU A 67 18.03 -23.89 3.95
N ASP A 68 17.37 -24.98 4.41
CA ASP A 68 17.31 -25.38 5.83
C ASP A 68 16.76 -24.30 6.77
N LEU A 69 15.96 -23.35 6.24
CA LEU A 69 15.29 -22.31 7.01
C LEU A 69 13.86 -22.74 7.37
N PRO A 70 13.30 -22.19 8.46
CA PRO A 70 11.94 -22.51 8.88
C PRO A 70 10.94 -22.22 7.75
N GLN A 71 10.14 -23.23 7.41
CA GLN A 71 9.08 -23.10 6.41
C GLN A 71 8.00 -22.12 6.87
N LEU A 72 7.51 -21.28 5.98
CA LEU A 72 6.35 -20.47 6.23
C LEU A 72 5.10 -21.38 6.28
N GLN A 73 4.61 -21.64 7.47
CA GLN A 73 3.41 -22.44 7.66
C GLN A 73 2.18 -21.56 7.44
N ILE A 74 1.53 -21.72 6.31
CA ILE A 74 0.22 -21.11 6.09
C ILE A 74 -0.82 -22.10 6.61
N HIS A 75 -1.29 -21.85 7.83
CA HIS A 75 -2.40 -22.60 8.40
C HIS A 75 -3.69 -22.32 7.60
N GLN A 76 -4.74 -23.08 7.81
CA GLN A 76 -5.93 -23.19 6.95
C GLN A 76 -6.69 -21.88 6.62
N ASN A 77 -6.28 -20.72 7.11
CA ASN A 77 -7.00 -19.45 6.95
C ASN A 77 -6.54 -18.64 5.71
N TRP A 78 -6.58 -19.26 4.53
CA TRP A 78 -6.26 -18.60 3.26
C TRP A 78 -7.09 -17.34 3.00
N LEU A 79 -8.36 -17.35 3.43
CA LEU A 79 -9.26 -16.21 3.28
C LEU A 79 -8.77 -14.99 4.08
N ALA A 80 -8.34 -15.21 5.34
CA ALA A 80 -7.80 -14.15 6.17
C ALA A 80 -6.50 -13.57 5.56
N LEU A 81 -5.59 -14.46 5.08
CA LEU A 81 -4.37 -14.05 4.41
C LEU A 81 -4.65 -13.21 3.15
N PHE A 82 -5.57 -13.68 2.31
CA PHE A 82 -5.97 -12.95 1.12
C PHE A 82 -6.57 -11.58 1.47
N THR A 83 -7.44 -11.51 2.47
CA THR A 83 -8.13 -10.28 2.88
C THR A 83 -7.13 -9.22 3.38
N ILE A 84 -6.17 -9.58 4.25
CA ILE A 84 -5.17 -8.63 4.74
C ILE A 84 -4.19 -8.20 3.64
N THR A 85 -3.82 -9.12 2.74
CA THR A 85 -2.97 -8.82 1.59
C THR A 85 -3.66 -7.86 0.64
N PHE A 86 -4.92 -8.09 0.35
CA PHE A 86 -5.74 -7.24 -0.52
C PHE A 86 -5.95 -5.85 0.08
N ALA A 87 -6.26 -5.75 1.37
CA ALA A 87 -6.40 -4.48 2.06
C ALA A 87 -5.07 -3.69 2.08
N SER A 88 -3.95 -4.38 2.27
CA SER A 88 -2.62 -3.77 2.22
C SER A 88 -2.26 -3.27 0.82
N ALA A 89 -2.64 -4.01 -0.24
CA ALA A 89 -2.45 -3.59 -1.63
C ALA A 89 -3.26 -2.33 -1.95
N ILE A 90 -4.51 -2.27 -1.50
CA ILE A 90 -5.36 -1.09 -1.66
C ILE A 90 -4.78 0.12 -0.92
N ALA A 91 -4.34 -0.04 0.32
CA ALA A 91 -3.72 1.03 1.09
C ALA A 91 -2.45 1.56 0.42
N ALA A 92 -1.59 0.68 -0.07
CA ALA A 92 -0.35 1.01 -0.79
C ALA A 92 -0.63 1.76 -2.10
N THR A 93 -1.64 1.34 -2.87
CA THR A 93 -2.03 2.02 -4.11
C THR A 93 -2.60 3.40 -3.84
N GLY A 94 -3.44 3.57 -2.82
CA GLY A 94 -3.94 4.87 -2.39
C GLY A 94 -2.83 5.83 -1.99
N PHE A 95 -1.83 5.34 -1.26
CA PHE A 95 -0.63 6.10 -0.93
C PHE A 95 0.14 6.54 -2.18
N GLY A 96 0.28 5.66 -3.18
CA GLY A 96 0.90 5.99 -4.46
C GLY A 96 0.17 7.10 -5.23
N VAL A 97 -1.18 7.08 -5.22
CA VAL A 97 -1.99 8.16 -5.81
C VAL A 97 -1.77 9.49 -5.09
N LEU A 98 -1.70 9.47 -3.77
CA LEU A 98 -1.42 10.66 -2.97
C LEU A 98 -0.07 11.27 -3.33
N ILE A 99 1.01 10.49 -3.34
CA ILE A 99 2.35 10.94 -3.73
C ILE A 99 2.35 11.50 -5.16
N GLY A 100 1.73 10.79 -6.12
CA GLY A 100 1.66 11.22 -7.52
C GLY A 100 0.86 12.51 -7.72
N THR A 101 -0.09 12.79 -6.84
CA THR A 101 -0.87 14.02 -6.88
C THR A 101 -0.11 15.20 -6.28
N LEU A 102 0.62 14.99 -5.18
CA LEU A 102 1.38 16.02 -4.48
C LEU A 102 2.67 16.40 -5.21
N ALA A 103 3.34 15.45 -5.85
CA ALA A 103 4.61 15.68 -6.53
C ALA A 103 4.41 16.35 -7.90
N SER A 104 5.38 17.22 -8.25
CA SER A 104 5.40 17.92 -9.54
C SER A 104 6.25 17.21 -10.60
N THR A 105 7.28 16.49 -10.18
CA THR A 105 8.21 15.77 -11.08
C THR A 105 8.34 14.31 -10.65
N ILE A 106 8.75 13.44 -11.60
CA ILE A 106 8.98 12.01 -11.33
C ILE A 106 10.07 11.82 -10.26
N VAL A 107 11.14 12.65 -10.31
CA VAL A 107 12.23 12.60 -9.33
C VAL A 107 11.70 12.96 -7.94
N GLN A 108 10.91 14.01 -7.83
CA GLN A 108 10.29 14.41 -6.56
C GLN A 108 9.37 13.33 -6.00
N ALA A 109 8.55 12.71 -6.87
CA ALA A 109 7.67 11.62 -6.46
C ALA A 109 8.44 10.39 -5.96
N SER A 110 9.52 10.03 -6.66
CA SER A 110 10.40 8.92 -6.27
C SER A 110 11.05 9.19 -4.93
N THR A 111 11.59 10.39 -4.71
CA THR A 111 12.22 10.76 -3.44
C THR A 111 11.21 10.80 -2.30
N PHE A 112 10.08 11.47 -2.47
CA PHE A 112 9.04 11.54 -1.42
C PHE A 112 8.43 10.18 -1.14
N GLY A 113 8.16 9.39 -2.19
CA GLY A 113 7.60 8.05 -2.06
C GLY A 113 8.54 7.10 -1.31
N SER A 114 9.83 7.08 -1.65
CA SER A 114 10.81 6.23 -0.97
C SER A 114 11.04 6.65 0.47
N VAL A 115 11.30 7.94 0.72
CA VAL A 115 11.53 8.46 2.09
C VAL A 115 10.30 8.24 2.98
N ALA A 116 9.11 8.58 2.49
CA ALA A 116 7.89 8.37 3.26
C ALA A 116 7.62 6.88 3.53
N SER A 117 7.86 5.99 2.55
CA SER A 117 7.73 4.54 2.77
C SER A 117 8.72 4.01 3.81
N VAL A 118 9.96 4.50 3.81
CA VAL A 118 10.98 4.14 4.82
C VAL A 118 10.56 4.63 6.21
N ILE A 119 10.09 5.87 6.33
CA ILE A 119 9.62 6.43 7.61
C ILE A 119 8.40 5.62 8.11
N LEU A 120 7.43 5.34 7.25
CA LEU A 120 6.26 4.53 7.60
C LEU A 120 6.65 3.12 8.04
N ALA A 121 7.68 2.51 7.40
CA ALA A 121 8.19 1.19 7.77
C ALA A 121 8.90 1.20 9.14
N ALA A 122 9.72 2.22 9.38
CA ALA A 122 10.43 2.39 10.65
C ALA A 122 9.44 2.58 11.81
N ILE A 123 8.48 3.50 11.66
CA ILE A 123 7.43 3.76 12.66
C ILE A 123 6.46 2.58 12.75
N GLY A 124 6.16 1.93 11.63
CA GLY A 124 5.20 0.83 11.55
C GLY A 124 5.65 -0.49 12.18
N GLY A 125 6.87 -0.56 12.71
CA GLY A 125 7.36 -1.76 13.40
C GLY A 125 7.97 -2.83 12.50
N ILE A 126 8.25 -2.51 11.23
CA ILE A 126 8.85 -3.48 10.28
C ILE A 126 10.34 -3.71 10.61
N TRP A 127 11.07 -2.64 10.95
CA TRP A 127 12.50 -2.72 11.26
C TRP A 127 12.79 -2.83 12.76
N VAL A 128 12.01 -2.12 13.57
CA VAL A 128 12.14 -2.16 15.03
C VAL A 128 10.79 -2.61 15.60
N PRO A 129 10.72 -3.74 16.30
CA PRO A 129 9.49 -4.20 16.90
C PRO A 129 8.88 -3.13 17.82
N VAL A 130 7.58 -2.90 17.70
CA VAL A 130 6.86 -1.85 18.45
C VAL A 130 7.04 -1.97 19.96
N ASN A 131 7.25 -3.19 20.46
CA ASN A 131 7.49 -3.46 21.87
C ASN A 131 8.81 -2.87 22.41
N LEU A 132 9.78 -2.61 21.52
CA LEU A 132 11.07 -2.00 21.85
C LEU A 132 11.07 -0.47 21.67
N MET A 133 9.99 0.09 21.16
CA MET A 133 9.89 1.53 20.92
C MET A 133 9.56 2.31 22.20
N SER A 134 10.15 3.50 22.35
CA SER A 134 9.82 4.45 23.42
C SER A 134 8.40 4.99 23.27
N GLY A 135 7.82 5.51 24.38
CA GLY A 135 6.40 5.86 24.49
C GLY A 135 5.82 6.73 23.37
N ILE A 136 6.55 7.71 22.84
CA ILE A 136 6.09 8.58 21.72
C ILE A 136 6.06 7.79 20.41
N LEU A 137 7.13 7.05 20.09
CA LEU A 137 7.21 6.25 18.87
C LEU A 137 6.15 5.15 18.84
N ARG A 138 5.87 4.57 20.00
CA ARG A 138 4.80 3.57 20.13
C ARG A 138 3.42 4.14 19.80
N LYS A 139 3.10 5.34 20.24
CA LYS A 139 1.84 6.03 19.89
C LYS A 139 1.77 6.36 18.40
N LEU A 140 2.89 6.79 17.81
CA LEU A 140 2.97 7.07 16.37
C LEU A 140 2.83 5.79 15.54
N SER A 141 3.33 4.65 16.02
CA SER A 141 3.19 3.38 15.32
C SER A 141 1.72 2.96 15.17
N GLU A 142 0.87 3.25 16.15
CA GLU A 142 -0.55 2.92 16.12
C GLU A 142 -1.32 3.63 14.98
N ILE A 143 -0.78 4.72 14.43
CA ILE A 143 -1.37 5.48 13.32
C ILE A 143 -0.80 5.02 11.96
N SER A 144 0.29 4.27 11.96
CA SER A 144 0.94 3.84 10.73
C SER A 144 0.16 2.73 10.01
N PRO A 145 -0.15 2.88 8.71
CA PRO A 145 -0.80 1.83 7.93
C PRO A 145 0.05 0.56 7.83
N MET A 146 1.38 0.70 7.89
CA MET A 146 2.26 -0.46 7.90
C MET A 146 2.19 -1.24 9.21
N ASN A 147 1.91 -0.57 10.34
CA ASN A 147 1.68 -1.24 11.61
C ASN A 147 0.42 -2.12 11.56
N TRP A 148 -0.68 -1.59 11.04
CA TRP A 148 -1.92 -2.36 10.92
C TRP A 148 -1.77 -3.56 9.97
N GLY A 149 -1.03 -3.38 8.87
CA GLY A 149 -0.72 -4.46 7.95
C GLY A 149 0.12 -5.56 8.62
N ILE A 150 1.22 -5.20 9.31
CA ILE A 150 2.10 -6.19 9.93
C ILE A 150 1.42 -6.94 11.07
N HIS A 151 0.61 -6.23 11.89
CA HIS A 151 -0.20 -6.88 12.92
C HIS A 151 -1.21 -7.84 12.31
N GLY A 152 -1.90 -7.47 11.24
CA GLY A 152 -2.80 -8.38 10.53
C GLY A 152 -2.10 -9.64 10.01
N PHE A 153 -0.89 -9.51 9.45
CA PHE A 153 -0.09 -10.67 9.04
C PHE A 153 0.37 -11.50 10.24
N TYR A 154 0.80 -10.90 11.35
CA TYR A 154 1.16 -11.64 12.55
C TYR A 154 -0.02 -12.40 13.15
N ASP A 155 -1.20 -11.80 13.19
CA ASP A 155 -2.41 -12.46 13.67
C ASP A 155 -2.74 -13.69 12.81
N VAL A 156 -2.61 -13.59 11.48
CA VAL A 156 -2.84 -14.72 10.57
C VAL A 156 -1.78 -15.81 10.72
N PHE A 157 -0.47 -15.46 10.73
CA PHE A 157 0.61 -16.45 10.71
C PHE A 157 0.91 -17.06 12.08
N LEU A 158 0.84 -16.26 13.16
CA LEU A 158 1.24 -16.71 14.50
C LEU A 158 0.06 -17.14 15.37
N ARG A 159 -1.12 -16.53 15.17
CA ARG A 159 -2.30 -16.79 16.00
C ARG A 159 -3.38 -17.59 15.29
N ASN A 160 -3.19 -17.88 14.00
CA ASN A 160 -4.23 -18.51 13.15
C ASN A 160 -5.56 -17.75 13.18
N ALA A 161 -5.49 -16.41 13.26
CA ALA A 161 -6.65 -15.56 13.39
C ALA A 161 -7.62 -15.76 12.23
N THR A 162 -8.89 -15.71 12.55
CA THR A 162 -9.98 -15.76 11.57
C THR A 162 -10.11 -14.42 10.87
N THR A 163 -10.84 -14.40 9.73
CA THR A 163 -11.11 -13.17 8.98
C THR A 163 -11.80 -12.10 9.83
N LEU A 164 -12.64 -12.50 10.81
CA LEU A 164 -13.31 -11.56 11.71
C LEU A 164 -12.35 -10.89 12.68
N GLU A 165 -11.35 -11.61 13.17
CA GLU A 165 -10.37 -11.08 14.13
C GLU A 165 -9.43 -10.05 13.50
N ILE A 166 -9.09 -10.19 12.21
CA ILE A 166 -8.26 -9.23 11.49
C ILE A 166 -9.06 -8.04 10.94
N LEU A 167 -10.39 -8.08 10.98
CA LEU A 167 -11.27 -7.07 10.41
C LEU A 167 -10.97 -5.64 10.89
N PRO A 168 -10.64 -5.38 12.18
CA PRO A 168 -10.27 -4.03 12.63
C PRO A 168 -9.04 -3.46 11.88
N ASN A 169 -8.03 -4.30 11.62
CA ASN A 169 -6.83 -3.89 10.90
C ASN A 169 -7.13 -3.65 9.41
N VAL A 170 -7.97 -4.47 8.81
CA VAL A 170 -8.46 -4.33 7.44
C VAL A 170 -9.23 -3.02 7.27
N LEU A 171 -10.16 -2.71 8.18
CA LEU A 171 -10.94 -1.46 8.14
C LEU A 171 -10.06 -0.22 8.27
N LYS A 172 -9.03 -0.24 9.12
CA LYS A 172 -8.05 0.85 9.24
C LYS A 172 -7.29 1.07 7.93
N LEU A 173 -6.90 0.00 7.24
CA LEU A 173 -6.23 0.08 5.93
C LEU A 173 -7.14 0.66 4.85
N PHE A 174 -8.43 0.29 4.82
CA PHE A 174 -9.41 0.90 3.91
C PHE A 174 -9.67 2.37 4.25
N ALA A 175 -9.75 2.72 5.54
CA ALA A 175 -9.89 4.10 5.97
C ALA A 175 -8.69 4.95 5.53
N PHE A 176 -7.46 4.43 5.66
CA PHE A 176 -6.25 5.08 5.17
C PHE A 176 -6.31 5.32 3.65
N TYR A 177 -6.71 4.31 2.87
CA TYR A 177 -6.94 4.47 1.43
C TYR A 177 -7.92 5.59 1.14
N GLY A 178 -9.07 5.61 1.83
CA GLY A 178 -10.09 6.65 1.70
C GLY A 178 -9.53 8.05 1.96
N VAL A 179 -8.77 8.20 3.04
CA VAL A 179 -8.11 9.47 3.38
C VAL A 179 -7.14 9.90 2.26
N CYS A 180 -6.29 9.00 1.77
CA CYS A 180 -5.35 9.29 0.67
C CYS A 180 -6.09 9.76 -0.59
N ILE A 181 -7.19 9.12 -0.96
CA ILE A 181 -7.97 9.50 -2.14
C ILE A 181 -8.68 10.84 -1.93
N ILE A 182 -9.29 11.07 -0.76
CA ILE A 182 -9.95 12.36 -0.44
C ILE A 182 -8.95 13.50 -0.51
N VAL A 183 -7.79 13.37 0.13
CA VAL A 183 -6.73 14.39 0.11
C VAL A 183 -6.24 14.64 -1.32
N SER A 184 -6.08 13.59 -2.12
CA SER A 184 -5.69 13.70 -3.53
C SER A 184 -6.72 14.49 -4.35
N ILE A 185 -8.01 14.22 -4.16
CA ILE A 185 -9.09 14.94 -4.86
C ILE A 185 -9.13 16.41 -4.44
N LEU A 186 -9.04 16.71 -3.15
CA LEU A 186 -9.07 18.07 -2.63
C LEU A 186 -7.88 18.89 -3.14
N PHE A 187 -6.68 18.33 -3.11
CA PHE A 187 -5.47 18.99 -3.60
C PHE A 187 -5.54 19.30 -5.10
N ARG A 188 -6.05 18.35 -5.88
CA ARG A 188 -6.26 18.53 -7.32
C ARG A 188 -7.28 19.64 -7.62
N LYS A 189 -8.41 19.69 -6.88
CA LYS A 189 -9.42 20.74 -7.04
C LYS A 189 -8.81 22.12 -6.76
N TYR A 190 -7.94 22.22 -5.77
CA TYR A 190 -7.22 23.46 -5.43
C TYR A 190 -6.26 23.90 -6.53
N GLN A 191 -5.56 22.95 -7.19
CA GLN A 191 -4.66 23.27 -8.31
C GLN A 191 -5.40 23.73 -9.59
N VAL A 192 -6.59 23.22 -9.84
CA VAL A 192 -7.39 23.60 -11.03
C VAL A 192 -8.01 24.98 -10.89
N ASN A 193 -8.26 25.43 -9.66
CA ASN A 193 -8.86 26.74 -9.37
C ASN A 193 -7.82 27.89 -9.26
N ARG A 194 -6.55 27.61 -9.44
CA ARG A 194 -5.45 28.59 -9.59
C ARG A 194 -5.01 28.70 -11.03
#